data_59a4756f1513ea75e6c3f8aa1037be7f
#
_entry.id   59a4756f1513ea75e6c3f8aa1037be7f
#
_cell.length_a   1.000
_cell.length_b   1.000
_cell.length_c   1.000
_cell.angle_alpha   90.00
_cell.angle_beta   90.00
_cell.angle_gamma   90.00
#
_symmetry.space_group_name_H-M   'P 1'
#
loop_
_entity.id
_entity.type
_entity.pdbx_description
1 polymer ?
#
loop_
_entity_poly.entity_id
_entity_poly.type
_entity_poly.pdbx_seq_one_letter_code
_entity_poly.pdbx_strand_id
1 'polypeptide(L)'
;MLTGLQGNVAIPRQTGAGTAYWVAESSAPTESQQAFDQVTMSPKTVGAFTDISRKLLAQSSLDVEALVQQDLATVLGLAIQQAAINGTGASNQPSGLLTLITPSVAGGTDGLAPTWAHIVELESDVSVANADIGTLSYLTNAKVRGKLKGTSKVSGQNGFVWEGGDTPLNGYRAAVTNGVPSNLTKGTGTNLSAIIYGNFADLLIGMWGTLDLMVDPYSLSTSGTVRVVALQDVDVAVRHAESFATMVDAITA
;
A
#
# COMPACT_ATOMS: atom_id res chain seq x y z
N MET A 1 -10.06 0.13 5.80
CA MET A 1 -10.50 -1.18 5.28
C MET A 1 -12.02 -1.19 5.28
N LEU A 2 -12.63 -1.59 4.19
CA LEU A 2 -14.08 -1.70 4.01
C LEU A 2 -14.41 -3.19 3.92
N THR A 3 -15.33 -3.67 4.78
CA THR A 3 -15.71 -5.10 4.86
C THR A 3 -17.20 -5.27 4.59
N GLY A 4 -17.62 -6.49 4.21
CA GLY A 4 -19.03 -6.80 3.97
C GLY A 4 -19.59 -6.17 2.69
N LEU A 5 -18.75 -5.88 1.72
CA LEU A 5 -19.15 -5.31 0.44
C LEU A 5 -19.92 -6.34 -0.40
N GLN A 6 -20.84 -5.85 -1.25
CA GLN A 6 -21.60 -6.66 -2.19
C GLN A 6 -21.60 -5.99 -3.56
N GLY A 7 -21.34 -6.76 -4.62
CA GLY A 7 -21.26 -6.24 -5.98
C GLY A 7 -20.17 -5.15 -6.16
N ASN A 8 -20.29 -4.38 -7.23
CA ASN A 8 -19.39 -3.25 -7.47
C ASN A 8 -19.77 -2.09 -6.56
N VAL A 9 -18.78 -1.44 -5.98
CA VAL A 9 -18.95 -0.31 -5.06
C VAL A 9 -18.40 0.95 -5.70
N ALA A 10 -19.18 2.03 -5.67
CA ALA A 10 -18.77 3.36 -6.09
C ALA A 10 -18.72 4.28 -4.88
N ILE A 11 -17.55 4.84 -4.60
CA ILE A 11 -17.30 5.72 -3.46
C ILE A 11 -17.19 7.14 -3.98
N PRO A 12 -18.07 8.08 -3.56
CA PRO A 12 -18.01 9.46 -4.01
C PRO A 12 -16.76 10.15 -3.45
N ARG A 13 -16.15 10.98 -4.27
CA ARG A 13 -15.07 11.90 -3.89
C ARG A 13 -15.34 13.28 -4.45
N GLN A 14 -14.91 14.30 -3.72
CA GLN A 14 -14.91 15.67 -4.21
C GLN A 14 -13.60 15.91 -4.98
N THR A 15 -13.69 16.41 -6.20
CA THR A 15 -12.55 16.73 -7.07
C THR A 15 -12.34 18.22 -7.25
N GLY A 16 -13.31 19.04 -6.93
CA GLY A 16 -13.19 20.49 -6.96
C GLY A 16 -13.90 21.14 -5.78
N ALA A 17 -13.25 22.07 -5.15
CA ALA A 17 -13.83 22.91 -4.09
C ALA A 17 -14.53 24.13 -4.69
N GLY A 18 -15.53 24.67 -3.97
CA GLY A 18 -16.08 25.98 -4.26
C GLY A 18 -15.04 27.08 -4.03
N THR A 19 -15.10 28.15 -4.81
CA THR A 19 -14.20 29.30 -4.69
C THR A 19 -14.88 30.43 -3.89
N ALA A 20 -14.18 30.99 -2.92
CA ALA A 20 -14.63 32.17 -2.20
C ALA A 20 -14.13 33.45 -2.88
N TYR A 21 -14.97 34.47 -2.93
CA TYR A 21 -14.64 35.76 -3.54
C TYR A 21 -14.79 36.90 -2.53
N TRP A 22 -13.86 37.84 -2.59
CA TRP A 22 -14.02 39.13 -1.94
C TRP A 22 -14.88 40.04 -2.81
N VAL A 23 -16.01 40.52 -2.27
CA VAL A 23 -16.96 41.36 -3.03
C VAL A 23 -17.03 42.76 -2.46
N ALA A 24 -17.22 43.75 -3.30
CA ALA A 24 -17.48 45.12 -2.86
C ALA A 24 -18.88 45.23 -2.25
N GLU A 25 -19.11 46.35 -1.52
CA GLU A 25 -20.42 46.63 -0.96
C GLU A 25 -21.50 46.63 -2.04
N SER A 26 -22.61 45.96 -1.75
CA SER A 26 -23.77 45.80 -2.65
C SER A 26 -23.48 44.96 -3.92
N SER A 27 -22.38 44.25 -4.01
CA SER A 27 -22.09 43.32 -5.10
C SER A 27 -22.35 41.87 -4.70
N ALA A 28 -22.83 41.05 -5.62
CA ALA A 28 -23.03 39.61 -5.39
C ALA A 28 -21.73 38.83 -5.65
N PRO A 29 -21.40 37.81 -4.85
CA PRO A 29 -20.31 36.89 -5.17
C PRO A 29 -20.61 36.11 -6.46
N THR A 30 -19.57 35.70 -7.19
CA THR A 30 -19.71 34.84 -8.34
C THR A 30 -20.03 33.39 -7.87
N GLU A 31 -21.03 32.77 -8.48
CA GLU A 31 -21.35 31.37 -8.20
C GLU A 31 -20.18 30.46 -8.55
N SER A 32 -19.83 29.55 -7.66
CA SER A 32 -18.87 28.49 -7.93
C SER A 32 -19.46 27.14 -7.52
N GLN A 33 -19.37 26.17 -8.40
CA GLN A 33 -19.90 24.82 -8.17
C GLN A 33 -18.78 23.87 -7.73
N GLN A 34 -19.13 22.98 -6.81
CA GLN A 34 -18.27 21.88 -6.41
C GLN A 34 -18.32 20.77 -7.46
N ALA A 35 -17.19 20.15 -7.75
CA ALA A 35 -17.11 19.01 -8.63
C ALA A 35 -16.99 17.72 -7.81
N PHE A 36 -17.77 16.72 -8.20
CA PHE A 36 -17.78 15.39 -7.60
C PHE A 36 -17.48 14.33 -8.64
N ASP A 37 -16.77 13.30 -8.25
CA ASP A 37 -16.44 12.11 -9.02
C ASP A 37 -16.62 10.88 -8.12
N GLN A 38 -16.40 9.68 -8.65
CA GLN A 38 -16.51 8.45 -7.90
C GLN A 38 -15.31 7.53 -8.18
N VAL A 39 -14.85 6.87 -7.14
CA VAL A 39 -13.87 5.80 -7.24
C VAL A 39 -14.60 4.48 -7.20
N THR A 40 -14.44 3.67 -8.23
CA THR A 40 -15.11 2.38 -8.36
C THR A 40 -14.18 1.25 -7.91
N MET A 41 -14.76 0.28 -7.21
CA MET A 41 -14.07 -0.95 -6.77
C MET A 41 -14.87 -2.15 -7.23
N SER A 42 -14.18 -3.17 -7.71
CA SER A 42 -14.77 -4.44 -8.17
C SER A 42 -14.02 -5.63 -7.57
N PRO A 43 -14.71 -6.69 -7.13
CA PRO A 43 -14.06 -7.83 -6.50
C PRO A 43 -13.09 -8.52 -7.45
N LYS A 44 -11.87 -8.79 -6.94
CA LYS A 44 -10.82 -9.57 -7.59
C LYS A 44 -10.38 -10.64 -6.62
N THR A 45 -10.42 -11.89 -7.05
CA THR A 45 -10.17 -13.04 -6.19
C THR A 45 -8.69 -13.34 -6.08
N VAL A 46 -8.19 -13.37 -4.86
CA VAL A 46 -6.89 -13.95 -4.50
C VAL A 46 -7.12 -15.31 -3.86
N GLY A 47 -6.35 -16.32 -4.27
CA GLY A 47 -6.52 -17.66 -3.76
C GLY A 47 -5.19 -18.39 -3.57
N ALA A 48 -5.19 -19.32 -2.61
CA ALA A 48 -4.10 -20.25 -2.38
C ALA A 48 -4.68 -21.62 -2.03
N PHE A 49 -3.99 -22.68 -2.37
CA PHE A 49 -4.36 -24.02 -1.96
C PHE A 49 -3.12 -24.84 -1.61
N THR A 50 -3.33 -25.85 -0.80
CA THR A 50 -2.32 -26.86 -0.46
C THR A 50 -2.94 -28.24 -0.33
N ASP A 51 -2.17 -29.26 -0.61
CA ASP A 51 -2.56 -30.66 -0.54
C ASP A 51 -1.83 -31.35 0.62
N ILE A 52 -2.57 -31.98 1.54
CA ILE A 52 -2.05 -32.63 2.73
C ILE A 52 -2.33 -34.14 2.62
N SER A 53 -1.31 -34.97 2.84
CA SER A 53 -1.51 -36.41 2.81
C SER A 53 -2.26 -36.89 4.07
N ARG A 54 -3.20 -37.82 3.90
CA ARG A 54 -3.93 -38.44 5.02
C ARG A 54 -2.98 -39.14 6.01
N LYS A 55 -1.83 -39.64 5.52
CA LYS A 55 -0.81 -40.24 6.37
C LYS A 55 -0.19 -39.22 7.31
N LEU A 56 0.09 -38.02 6.82
CA LEU A 56 0.60 -36.92 7.64
C LEU A 56 -0.42 -36.52 8.71
N LEU A 57 -1.69 -36.36 8.34
CA LEU A 57 -2.76 -36.04 9.29
C LEU A 57 -2.92 -37.11 10.37
N ALA A 58 -2.76 -38.39 10.02
CA ALA A 58 -2.91 -39.50 10.97
C ALA A 58 -1.70 -39.74 11.88
N GLN A 59 -0.50 -39.35 11.42
CA GLN A 59 0.76 -39.56 12.17
C GLN A 59 1.27 -38.34 12.92
N SER A 60 0.69 -37.16 12.66
CA SER A 60 1.10 -35.93 13.33
C SER A 60 0.56 -35.89 14.77
N SER A 61 1.42 -35.55 15.73
CA SER A 61 1.05 -35.26 17.11
C SER A 61 0.56 -33.82 17.31
N LEU A 62 0.75 -32.97 16.29
CA LEU A 62 0.31 -31.58 16.27
C LEU A 62 -0.88 -31.46 15.30
N ASP A 63 -1.73 -30.49 15.55
CA ASP A 63 -2.84 -30.15 14.66
C ASP A 63 -2.30 -29.48 13.38
N VAL A 64 -1.93 -30.32 12.41
CA VAL A 64 -1.38 -29.88 11.11
C VAL A 64 -2.42 -29.12 10.31
N GLU A 65 -3.70 -29.44 10.48
CA GLU A 65 -4.78 -28.75 9.77
C GLU A 65 -4.86 -27.28 10.21
N ALA A 66 -4.84 -27.01 11.51
CA ALA A 66 -4.84 -25.64 12.03
C ALA A 66 -3.58 -24.87 11.61
N LEU A 67 -2.41 -25.52 11.61
CA LEU A 67 -1.16 -24.91 11.15
C LEU A 67 -1.25 -24.49 9.67
N VAL A 68 -1.78 -25.35 8.81
CA VAL A 68 -1.94 -25.08 7.39
C VAL A 68 -2.97 -23.98 7.13
N GLN A 69 -4.08 -23.99 7.85
CA GLN A 69 -5.07 -22.92 7.76
C GLN A 69 -4.48 -21.56 8.13
N GLN A 70 -3.69 -21.51 9.19
CA GLN A 70 -2.99 -20.29 9.63
C GLN A 70 -1.94 -19.83 8.60
N ASP A 71 -1.19 -20.75 8.01
CA ASP A 71 -0.21 -20.45 6.98
C ASP A 71 -0.87 -19.87 5.72
N LEU A 72 -1.95 -20.50 5.23
CA LEU A 72 -2.72 -20.01 4.09
C LEU A 72 -3.30 -18.60 4.35
N ALA A 73 -3.83 -18.35 5.54
CA ALA A 73 -4.32 -17.02 5.90
C ALA A 73 -3.20 -15.97 5.90
N THR A 74 -2.02 -16.35 6.39
CA THR A 74 -0.83 -15.47 6.39
C THR A 74 -0.36 -15.17 4.96
N VAL A 75 -0.27 -16.18 4.10
CA VAL A 75 0.13 -16.03 2.68
C VAL A 75 -0.84 -15.13 1.94
N LEU A 76 -2.16 -15.32 2.12
CA LEU A 76 -3.17 -14.46 1.52
C LEU A 76 -3.06 -13.02 2.05
N GLY A 77 -2.86 -12.82 3.34
CA GLY A 77 -2.66 -11.49 3.93
C GLY A 77 -1.45 -10.77 3.34
N LEU A 78 -0.33 -11.48 3.15
CA LEU A 78 0.86 -10.93 2.50
C LEU A 78 0.63 -10.60 1.02
N ALA A 79 -0.11 -11.44 0.30
CA ALA A 79 -0.46 -11.19 -1.10
C ALA A 79 -1.36 -9.94 -1.25
N ILE A 80 -2.35 -9.78 -0.37
CA ILE A 80 -3.22 -8.59 -0.32
C ILE A 80 -2.40 -7.34 0.01
N GLN A 81 -1.52 -7.40 1.00
CA GLN A 81 -0.63 -6.29 1.35
C GLN A 81 0.26 -5.88 0.17
N GLN A 82 0.87 -6.85 -0.51
CA GLN A 82 1.70 -6.58 -1.68
C GLN A 82 0.90 -5.98 -2.82
N ALA A 83 -0.31 -6.49 -3.07
CA ALA A 83 -1.21 -5.95 -4.09
C ALA A 83 -1.67 -4.53 -3.74
N ALA A 84 -1.97 -4.23 -2.46
CA ALA A 84 -2.34 -2.88 -2.03
C ALA A 84 -1.22 -1.85 -2.23
N ILE A 85 0.04 -2.26 -2.11
CA ILE A 85 1.19 -1.37 -2.28
C ILE A 85 1.62 -1.29 -3.74
N ASN A 86 1.85 -2.43 -4.40
CA ASN A 86 2.50 -2.53 -5.71
C ASN A 86 1.73 -3.41 -6.71
N GLY A 87 0.43 -3.52 -6.56
CA GLY A 87 -0.40 -4.24 -7.53
C GLY A 87 -0.36 -3.60 -8.90
N THR A 88 -0.30 -4.43 -9.96
CA THR A 88 -0.11 -3.95 -11.33
C THR A 88 -1.40 -3.47 -12.01
N GLY A 89 -2.57 -3.83 -11.48
CA GLY A 89 -3.87 -3.59 -12.12
C GLY A 89 -4.14 -4.50 -13.33
N ALA A 90 -3.22 -5.41 -13.66
CA ALA A 90 -3.34 -6.36 -14.75
C ALA A 90 -3.53 -7.79 -14.23
N SER A 91 -3.93 -8.73 -15.09
CA SER A 91 -4.07 -10.16 -14.76
C SER A 91 -4.95 -10.43 -13.52
N ASN A 92 -6.07 -9.72 -13.41
CA ASN A 92 -7.02 -9.79 -12.29
C ASN A 92 -6.43 -9.36 -10.93
N GLN A 93 -5.30 -8.67 -10.92
CA GLN A 93 -4.72 -8.09 -9.71
C GLN A 93 -5.26 -6.66 -9.50
N PRO A 94 -5.51 -6.20 -8.25
CA PRO A 94 -5.80 -4.80 -7.97
C PRO A 94 -4.68 -3.86 -8.40
N SER A 95 -5.01 -2.62 -8.70
CA SER A 95 -4.00 -1.57 -8.86
C SER A 95 -3.54 -1.12 -7.48
N GLY A 96 -2.24 -1.24 -7.20
CA GLY A 96 -1.65 -0.82 -5.95
C GLY A 96 -1.38 0.69 -5.89
N LEU A 97 -1.05 1.17 -4.70
CA LEU A 97 -0.75 2.58 -4.44
C LEU A 97 0.32 3.13 -5.40
N LEU A 98 1.43 2.40 -5.58
CA LEU A 98 2.54 2.83 -6.46
C LEU A 98 2.16 2.86 -7.95
N THR A 99 1.10 2.16 -8.35
CA THR A 99 0.58 2.17 -9.72
C THR A 99 -0.43 3.31 -9.93
N LEU A 100 -1.20 3.63 -8.88
CA LEU A 100 -2.24 4.68 -8.92
C LEU A 100 -1.66 6.08 -8.71
N ILE A 101 -0.52 6.21 -8.01
CA ILE A 101 0.12 7.49 -7.71
C ILE A 101 1.34 7.67 -8.62
N THR A 102 1.39 8.79 -9.33
CA THR A 102 2.59 9.17 -10.08
C THR A 102 3.68 9.59 -9.09
N PRO A 103 4.92 9.07 -9.21
CA PRO A 103 6.01 9.48 -8.34
C PRO A 103 6.26 10.98 -8.40
N SER A 104 6.27 11.64 -7.25
CA SER A 104 6.43 13.09 -7.13
C SER A 104 7.89 13.47 -6.91
N VAL A 105 8.63 12.66 -6.14
CA VAL A 105 10.05 12.89 -5.86
C VAL A 105 10.91 11.93 -6.68
N ALA A 106 11.92 12.48 -7.34
CA ALA A 106 12.84 11.72 -8.19
C ALA A 106 14.29 11.94 -7.75
N GLY A 107 15.01 10.84 -7.48
CA GLY A 107 16.42 10.89 -7.15
C GLY A 107 17.34 11.21 -8.33
N GLY A 108 16.89 11.02 -9.58
CA GLY A 108 17.68 11.26 -10.79
C GLY A 108 17.29 10.35 -11.95
N THR A 109 18.09 10.32 -13.00
CA THR A 109 17.84 9.53 -14.21
C THR A 109 17.85 8.02 -13.91
N ASP A 110 18.80 7.58 -13.08
CA ASP A 110 19.03 6.17 -12.74
C ASP A 110 18.75 5.86 -11.26
N GLY A 111 18.08 6.79 -10.56
CA GLY A 111 17.89 6.74 -9.12
C GLY A 111 19.05 7.36 -8.33
N LEU A 112 18.85 7.61 -7.05
CA LEU A 112 19.84 8.14 -6.13
C LEU A 112 19.64 7.60 -4.71
N ALA A 113 20.71 7.63 -3.90
CA ALA A 113 20.59 7.33 -2.49
C ALA A 113 19.63 8.34 -1.81
N PRO A 114 18.67 7.89 -1.00
CA PRO A 114 17.72 8.79 -0.37
C PRO A 114 18.45 9.71 0.63
N THR A 115 18.20 11.00 0.52
CA THR A 115 18.76 12.05 1.36
C THR A 115 17.68 12.68 2.22
N TRP A 116 18.09 13.50 3.20
CA TRP A 116 17.15 14.30 4.00
C TRP A 116 16.27 15.21 3.13
N ALA A 117 16.83 15.80 2.07
CA ALA A 117 16.08 16.66 1.16
C ALA A 117 14.91 15.93 0.50
N HIS A 118 15.12 14.70 0.01
CA HIS A 118 14.04 13.90 -0.59
C HIS A 118 12.92 13.56 0.40
N ILE A 119 13.27 13.33 1.67
CA ILE A 119 12.27 13.05 2.72
C ILE A 119 11.41 14.29 3.01
N VAL A 120 12.02 15.47 3.07
CA VAL A 120 11.31 16.74 3.26
C VAL A 120 10.48 17.11 2.01
N GLU A 121 10.99 16.83 0.82
CA GLU A 121 10.28 17.06 -0.45
C GLU A 121 8.98 16.25 -0.53
N LEU A 122 8.97 14.98 -0.09
CA LEU A 122 7.76 14.17 0.00
C LEU A 122 6.67 14.82 0.87
N GLU A 123 7.04 15.40 2.01
CA GLU A 123 6.12 16.14 2.85
C GLU A 123 5.63 17.42 2.17
N SER A 124 6.56 18.16 1.57
CA SER A 124 6.25 19.42 0.90
C SER A 124 5.25 19.24 -0.25
N ASP A 125 5.36 18.16 -1.01
CA ASP A 125 4.46 17.87 -2.13
C ASP A 125 3.01 17.67 -1.66
N VAL A 126 2.81 16.93 -0.58
CA VAL A 126 1.47 16.73 0.01
C VAL A 126 0.94 18.04 0.59
N SER A 127 1.79 18.83 1.24
CA SER A 127 1.40 20.11 1.83
C SER A 127 1.06 21.18 0.78
N VAL A 128 1.81 21.24 -0.33
CA VAL A 128 1.52 22.12 -1.47
C VAL A 128 0.17 21.77 -2.12
N ALA A 129 -0.18 20.51 -2.15
CA ALA A 129 -1.49 20.06 -2.61
C ALA A 129 -2.63 20.35 -1.60
N ASN A 130 -2.35 20.96 -0.44
CA ASN A 130 -3.28 21.15 0.67
C ASN A 130 -3.94 19.84 1.15
N ALA A 131 -3.22 18.73 1.02
CA ALA A 131 -3.67 17.41 1.42
C ALA A 131 -3.09 16.97 2.77
N ASP A 132 -2.47 17.88 3.51
CA ASP A 132 -1.92 17.70 4.86
C ASP A 132 -3.06 17.60 5.89
N ILE A 133 -3.88 16.56 5.76
CA ILE A 133 -5.07 16.35 6.60
C ILE A 133 -5.01 14.94 7.20
N GLY A 134 -5.30 14.82 8.48
CA GLY A 134 -5.41 13.52 9.16
C GLY A 134 -4.09 13.01 9.70
N THR A 135 -3.89 11.69 9.65
CA THR A 135 -2.69 11.03 10.20
C THR A 135 -1.72 10.68 9.09
N LEU A 136 -0.76 11.55 8.88
CA LEU A 136 0.31 11.34 7.91
C LEU A 136 1.38 10.40 8.45
N SER A 137 1.93 9.55 7.59
CA SER A 137 3.01 8.63 7.95
C SER A 137 3.84 8.21 6.73
N TYR A 138 5.05 7.75 7.01
CA TYR A 138 5.91 7.13 6.00
C TYR A 138 5.72 5.63 5.96
N LEU A 139 5.82 5.05 4.77
CA LEU A 139 5.86 3.62 4.54
C LEU A 139 7.04 3.27 3.62
N THR A 140 7.88 2.34 4.06
CA THR A 140 9.07 1.95 3.29
C THR A 140 9.48 0.51 3.59
N ASN A 141 10.57 0.04 2.98
CA ASN A 141 11.12 -1.30 3.21
C ASN A 141 12.32 -1.30 4.18
N ALA A 142 12.75 -2.49 4.58
CA ALA A 142 13.85 -2.67 5.52
C ALA A 142 15.20 -2.16 4.97
N LYS A 143 15.43 -2.21 3.64
CA LYS A 143 16.66 -1.72 3.02
C LYS A 143 16.76 -0.20 3.11
N VAL A 144 15.69 0.53 2.81
CA VAL A 144 15.63 1.99 2.97
C VAL A 144 15.85 2.39 4.42
N ARG A 145 15.18 1.72 5.38
CA ARG A 145 15.42 1.97 6.80
C ARG A 145 16.90 1.80 7.17
N GLY A 146 17.53 0.74 6.70
CA GLY A 146 18.96 0.51 6.93
C GLY A 146 19.83 1.64 6.37
N LYS A 147 19.55 2.06 5.14
CA LYS A 147 20.27 3.17 4.48
C LYS A 147 20.10 4.49 5.24
N LEU A 148 18.87 4.86 5.59
CA LEU A 148 18.57 6.11 6.30
C LEU A 148 19.14 6.19 7.70
N LYS A 149 19.35 5.05 8.38
CA LYS A 149 20.07 4.97 9.65
C LYS A 149 21.57 5.28 9.54
N GLY A 150 22.15 5.09 8.36
CA GLY A 150 23.55 5.41 8.08
C GLY A 150 23.73 6.74 7.35
N THR A 151 22.63 7.41 6.93
CA THR A 151 22.70 8.68 6.21
C THR A 151 22.54 9.84 7.19
N SER A 152 23.51 10.76 7.24
CA SER A 152 23.42 11.98 8.07
C SER A 152 22.47 13.01 7.44
N LYS A 153 21.71 13.74 8.27
CA LYS A 153 20.83 14.84 7.82
C LYS A 153 21.62 15.97 7.17
N VAL A 154 22.72 16.36 7.81
CA VAL A 154 23.63 17.41 7.34
C VAL A 154 25.04 16.89 7.41
N SER A 155 25.83 17.15 6.35
CA SER A 155 27.24 16.74 6.31
C SER A 155 28.02 17.35 7.48
N GLY A 156 28.75 16.49 8.21
CA GLY A 156 29.59 16.93 9.33
C GLY A 156 28.87 17.16 10.67
N GLN A 157 27.56 16.84 10.76
CA GLN A 157 26.82 16.93 12.03
C GLN A 157 26.33 15.56 12.52
N ASN A 158 26.20 15.42 13.84
CA ASN A 158 25.61 14.25 14.48
C ASN A 158 24.09 14.29 14.36
N GLY A 159 23.56 13.57 13.41
CA GLY A 159 22.11 13.40 13.20
C GLY A 159 21.87 12.55 11.98
N PHE A 160 21.18 11.44 12.15
CA PHE A 160 20.83 10.56 11.06
C PHE A 160 19.41 10.89 10.54
N VAL A 161 19.14 10.58 9.29
CA VAL A 161 17.82 10.78 8.69
C VAL A 161 16.76 9.95 9.40
N TRP A 162 17.11 8.72 9.77
CA TRP A 162 16.26 7.87 10.59
C TRP A 162 16.65 7.99 12.05
N GLU A 163 15.78 8.58 12.85
CA GLU A 163 15.95 8.76 14.29
C GLU A 163 15.33 7.63 15.11
N GLY A 164 15.59 7.61 16.41
CA GLY A 164 14.92 6.71 17.34
C GLY A 164 13.58 7.27 17.82
N GLY A 165 12.70 6.40 18.32
CA GLY A 165 11.42 6.81 18.90
C GLY A 165 10.21 6.48 18.00
N ASP A 166 9.05 7.03 18.35
CA ASP A 166 7.77 6.74 17.70
C ASP A 166 7.59 7.48 16.37
N THR A 167 8.33 8.57 16.18
CA THR A 167 8.30 9.40 14.95
C THR A 167 9.69 9.49 14.34
N PRO A 168 10.22 8.37 13.81
CA PRO A 168 11.63 8.24 13.46
C PRO A 168 12.03 8.99 12.19
N LEU A 169 11.09 9.43 11.39
CA LEU A 169 11.34 10.04 10.09
C LEU A 169 10.61 11.36 9.98
N ASN A 170 11.36 12.46 9.98
CA ASN A 170 10.84 13.83 9.85
C ASN A 170 9.69 14.19 10.82
N GLY A 171 9.73 13.66 12.05
CA GLY A 171 8.68 13.92 13.03
C GLY A 171 7.40 13.12 12.84
N TYR A 172 7.32 12.26 11.82
CA TYR A 172 6.19 11.41 11.52
C TYR A 172 6.46 9.93 11.84
N ARG A 173 5.40 9.17 12.03
CA ARG A 173 5.49 7.72 12.14
C ARG A 173 5.99 7.12 10.83
N ALA A 174 6.80 6.07 10.93
CA ALA A 174 7.29 5.34 9.78
C ALA A 174 7.07 3.84 9.97
N ALA A 175 6.28 3.25 9.10
CA ALA A 175 6.09 1.82 9.02
C ALA A 175 7.08 1.19 8.05
N VAL A 176 7.54 -0.02 8.38
CA VAL A 176 8.51 -0.76 7.57
C VAL A 176 7.93 -2.12 7.24
N THR A 177 7.78 -2.41 5.96
CA THR A 177 7.34 -3.71 5.47
C THR A 177 8.06 -4.12 4.20
N ASN A 178 8.36 -5.40 4.06
CA ASN A 178 8.95 -5.95 2.84
C ASN A 178 7.93 -6.08 1.69
N GLY A 179 6.65 -5.78 1.91
CA GLY A 179 5.66 -5.58 0.86
C GLY A 179 5.93 -4.37 -0.02
N VAL A 180 6.70 -3.38 0.48
CA VAL A 180 7.20 -2.27 -0.34
C VAL A 180 8.35 -2.77 -1.22
N PRO A 181 8.28 -2.62 -2.56
CA PRO A 181 9.26 -3.18 -3.48
C PRO A 181 10.66 -2.62 -3.24
N SER A 182 11.67 -3.48 -3.47
CA SER A 182 13.09 -3.15 -3.43
C SER A 182 13.83 -3.61 -4.69
N ASN A 183 13.09 -3.86 -5.75
CA ASN A 183 13.57 -4.40 -7.03
C ASN A 183 13.06 -3.57 -8.22
N LEU A 184 12.69 -2.32 -7.98
CA LEU A 184 12.26 -1.41 -9.04
C LEU A 184 13.43 -1.04 -9.94
N THR A 185 13.09 -0.58 -11.16
CA THR A 185 14.05 -0.16 -12.18
C THR A 185 13.69 1.22 -12.70
N LYS A 186 14.70 2.06 -12.97
CA LYS A 186 14.54 3.36 -13.60
C LYS A 186 15.82 3.68 -14.42
N GLY A 187 15.67 3.95 -15.70
CA GLY A 187 16.84 4.10 -16.57
C GLY A 187 17.73 2.86 -16.58
N THR A 188 18.98 3.00 -16.23
CA THR A 188 19.94 1.89 -16.03
C THR A 188 19.99 1.40 -14.57
N GLY A 189 19.35 2.12 -13.66
CA GLY A 189 19.28 1.77 -12.23
C GLY A 189 18.41 0.54 -11.98
N THR A 190 18.91 -0.38 -11.18
CA THR A 190 18.22 -1.61 -10.76
C THR A 190 18.20 -1.75 -9.25
N ASN A 191 17.31 -2.60 -8.72
CA ASN A 191 17.16 -2.82 -7.29
C ASN A 191 16.83 -1.54 -6.50
N LEU A 192 16.03 -0.67 -7.11
CA LEU A 192 15.56 0.55 -6.49
C LEU A 192 14.42 0.26 -5.53
N SER A 193 14.33 1.04 -4.47
CA SER A 193 13.33 0.90 -3.43
C SER A 193 12.34 2.06 -3.44
N ALA A 194 11.12 1.80 -2.96
CA ALA A 194 10.11 2.84 -2.82
C ALA A 194 10.05 3.42 -1.40
N ILE A 195 9.74 4.71 -1.34
CA ILE A 195 9.37 5.45 -0.12
C ILE A 195 8.03 6.11 -0.41
N ILE A 196 7.09 5.95 0.49
CA ILE A 196 5.72 6.46 0.38
C ILE A 196 5.46 7.34 1.59
N TYR A 197 4.91 8.52 1.37
CA TYR A 197 4.43 9.41 2.42
C TYR A 197 3.00 9.81 2.12
N GLY A 198 2.17 9.92 3.15
CA GLY A 198 0.81 10.41 2.96
C GLY A 198 -0.18 9.96 4.03
N ASN A 199 -1.45 10.24 3.76
CA ASN A 199 -2.57 9.85 4.60
C ASN A 199 -3.13 8.48 4.19
N PHE A 200 -2.77 7.45 4.92
CA PHE A 200 -3.24 6.07 4.62
C PHE A 200 -4.73 5.84 4.90
N ALA A 201 -5.47 6.81 5.45
CA ALA A 201 -6.92 6.73 5.53
C ALA A 201 -7.61 6.86 4.15
N ASP A 202 -6.93 7.49 3.18
CA ASP A 202 -7.40 7.61 1.80
C ASP A 202 -7.06 6.38 0.93
N LEU A 203 -6.26 5.44 1.44
CA LEU A 203 -6.06 4.12 0.84
C LEU A 203 -7.20 3.19 1.26
N LEU A 204 -8.07 2.88 0.34
CA LEU A 204 -9.24 2.04 0.54
C LEU A 204 -8.93 0.61 0.11
N ILE A 205 -9.05 -0.33 1.05
CA ILE A 205 -8.97 -1.76 0.79
C ILE A 205 -10.37 -2.32 1.02
N GLY A 206 -11.03 -2.73 -0.07
CA GLY A 206 -12.34 -3.38 -0.04
C GLY A 206 -12.20 -4.88 0.08
N MET A 207 -13.01 -5.48 0.93
CA MET A 207 -13.11 -6.94 1.10
C MET A 207 -14.56 -7.36 0.91
N TRP A 208 -14.79 -8.30 0.01
CA TRP A 208 -16.09 -8.91 -0.24
C TRP A 208 -16.16 -10.24 0.49
N GLY A 209 -17.12 -10.35 1.36
CA GLY A 209 -17.27 -11.52 2.22
C GLY A 209 -16.17 -11.66 3.29
N THR A 210 -16.05 -12.86 3.79
CA THR A 210 -14.98 -13.31 4.71
C THR A 210 -14.06 -14.28 3.98
N LEU A 211 -12.91 -14.57 4.57
CA LEU A 211 -12.02 -15.62 4.06
C LEU A 211 -12.79 -16.95 3.93
N ASP A 212 -12.86 -17.44 2.70
CA ASP A 212 -13.47 -18.73 2.39
C ASP A 212 -12.40 -19.84 2.46
N LEU A 213 -12.53 -20.69 3.46
CA LEU A 213 -11.66 -21.85 3.69
C LEU A 213 -12.45 -23.11 3.40
N MET A 214 -12.08 -23.82 2.33
CA MET A 214 -12.71 -25.07 1.92
C MET A 214 -11.73 -26.23 2.08
N VAL A 215 -12.17 -27.26 2.79
CA VAL A 215 -11.45 -28.53 2.92
C VAL A 215 -12.12 -29.56 2.00
N ASP A 216 -11.41 -30.05 1.01
CA ASP A 216 -11.91 -30.99 0.01
C ASP A 216 -11.16 -32.33 0.12
N PRO A 217 -11.80 -33.34 0.72
CA PRO A 217 -11.24 -34.71 0.82
C PRO A 217 -11.54 -35.56 -0.43
N TYR A 218 -12.34 -35.07 -1.39
CA TYR A 218 -12.89 -35.89 -2.48
C TYR A 218 -12.09 -35.78 -3.77
N SER A 219 -11.68 -34.56 -4.18
CA SER A 219 -11.01 -34.31 -5.47
C SER A 219 -9.73 -35.12 -5.66
N LEU A 220 -9.00 -35.44 -4.59
CA LEU A 220 -7.77 -36.22 -4.59
C LEU A 220 -7.86 -37.52 -3.81
N SER A 221 -9.06 -38.10 -3.73
CA SER A 221 -9.34 -39.32 -2.96
C SER A 221 -8.49 -40.53 -3.39
N THR A 222 -8.18 -40.63 -4.70
CA THR A 222 -7.34 -41.69 -5.27
C THR A 222 -5.87 -41.63 -4.86
N SER A 223 -5.37 -40.43 -4.53
CA SER A 223 -4.01 -40.21 -4.03
C SER A 223 -3.93 -40.18 -2.50
N GLY A 224 -5.06 -40.26 -1.81
CA GLY A 224 -5.14 -40.20 -0.35
C GLY A 224 -4.66 -38.86 0.21
N THR A 225 -4.94 -37.77 -0.49
CA THR A 225 -4.64 -36.39 -0.07
C THR A 225 -5.93 -35.62 0.17
N VAL A 226 -5.87 -34.64 1.07
CA VAL A 226 -6.93 -33.68 1.36
C VAL A 226 -6.46 -32.33 0.87
N ARG A 227 -7.26 -31.65 0.07
CA ARG A 227 -7.00 -30.30 -0.42
C ARG A 227 -7.62 -29.27 0.49
N VAL A 228 -6.85 -28.27 0.88
CA VAL A 228 -7.33 -27.07 1.58
C VAL A 228 -7.18 -25.89 0.64
N VAL A 229 -8.31 -25.24 0.34
CA VAL A 229 -8.38 -24.05 -0.55
C VAL A 229 -8.78 -22.86 0.29
N ALA A 230 -8.09 -21.75 0.11
CA ALA A 230 -8.42 -20.47 0.72
C ALA A 230 -8.63 -19.42 -0.38
N LEU A 231 -9.76 -18.75 -0.38
CA LEU A 231 -10.14 -17.71 -1.35
C LEU A 231 -10.58 -16.44 -0.61
N GLN A 232 -10.23 -15.28 -1.17
CA GLN A 232 -10.69 -13.99 -0.69
C GLN A 232 -10.85 -13.01 -1.85
N ASP A 233 -11.95 -12.29 -1.87
CA ASP A 233 -12.19 -11.24 -2.84
C ASP A 233 -11.79 -9.89 -2.26
N VAL A 234 -10.91 -9.17 -2.98
CA VAL A 234 -10.38 -7.87 -2.56
C VAL A 234 -10.23 -6.93 -3.76
N ASP A 235 -10.30 -5.64 -3.49
CA ASP A 235 -9.86 -4.59 -4.41
C ASP A 235 -9.24 -3.43 -3.63
N VAL A 236 -8.46 -2.60 -4.33
CA VAL A 236 -7.73 -1.48 -3.76
C VAL A 236 -8.03 -0.24 -4.56
N ALA A 237 -8.27 0.86 -3.88
CA ALA A 237 -8.50 2.15 -4.49
C ALA A 237 -7.91 3.28 -3.65
N VAL A 238 -7.55 4.39 -4.29
CA VAL A 238 -7.10 5.61 -3.62
C VAL A 238 -8.19 6.66 -3.79
N ARG A 239 -8.66 7.21 -2.65
CA ARG A 239 -9.73 8.22 -2.66
C ARG A 239 -9.22 9.56 -3.18
N HIS A 240 -8.08 10.03 -2.68
CA HIS A 240 -7.42 11.26 -3.08
C HIS A 240 -5.95 10.97 -3.41
N ALA A 241 -5.57 11.10 -4.66
CA ALA A 241 -4.19 10.85 -5.11
C ALA A 241 -3.21 11.85 -4.51
N GLU A 242 -3.63 13.09 -4.35
CA GLU A 242 -2.85 14.20 -3.80
C GLU A 242 -2.48 14.02 -2.31
N SER A 243 -3.19 13.10 -1.60
CA SER A 243 -2.87 12.74 -0.21
C SER A 243 -1.59 11.89 -0.08
N PHE A 244 -0.95 11.55 -1.20
CA PHE A 244 0.25 10.72 -1.22
C PHE A 244 1.34 11.31 -2.10
N ALA A 245 2.57 11.24 -1.59
CA ALA A 245 3.80 11.50 -2.33
C ALA A 245 4.66 10.24 -2.33
N THR A 246 5.30 9.94 -3.46
CA THR A 246 6.10 8.73 -3.60
C THR A 246 7.44 8.99 -4.27
N MET A 247 8.48 8.30 -3.79
CA MET A 247 9.78 8.17 -4.44
C MET A 247 10.00 6.67 -4.73
N VAL A 248 10.20 6.31 -6.00
CA VAL A 248 10.30 4.90 -6.43
C VAL A 248 11.70 4.52 -6.90
N ASP A 249 12.66 5.41 -6.77
CA ASP A 249 14.02 5.29 -7.31
C ASP A 249 15.12 5.43 -6.24
N ALA A 250 14.81 5.10 -4.98
CA ALA A 250 15.78 5.14 -3.89
C ALA A 250 16.81 4.00 -3.99
N ILE A 251 18.08 4.32 -4.19
CA ILE A 251 19.21 3.38 -4.15
C ILE A 251 19.56 3.06 -2.70
N THR A 252 19.51 1.78 -2.33
CA THR A 252 19.74 1.30 -0.96
C THR A 252 20.96 0.39 -0.81
N ALA A 253 21.58 0.05 -1.92
CA ALA A 253 22.84 -0.72 -1.94
C ALA A 253 24.06 0.17 -1.70
#